data_ff05938d12df046999f47e09f2045b38
#
_entry.id   ff05938d12df046999f47e09f2045b38
#
_cell.length_a   1.000
_cell.length_b   1.000
_cell.length_c   1.000
_cell.angle_alpha   90.00
_cell.angle_beta   90.00
_cell.angle_gamma   90.00
#
_symmetry.space_group_name_H-M   'P 1'
#
loop_
_entity.id
_entity.type
_entity.pdbx_description
1 polymer ?
#
loop_
_entity_poly.entity_id
_entity_poly.type
_entity_poly.pdbx_seq_one_letter_code
_entity_poly.pdbx_strand_id
1 'polypeptide(L)'
;MRCPAAILLSLLLFFTVSCHNDVPAGAEVEPGLQRGDTAVSTLVVYMMAENSLANFAATDINEIREGAVSVPSNCRLFVFVDDRNNPRLLQFKNVDGVGVEELLLSYAADFCSSDAGQFASVLAGLLNDYPTCSLDLVLWSHGDGWLTDKSRVAAMRAMGVDNGKNSFSDWTTRAIEIEELAAVIEDLPVKVGRLMFDACFMQGVEVAYALRNAVEWVIASPAEIPGDGAPYETVVGEFFVSDGVQGIIDSYKAAYVDDVMGVVLSAAYMPAMQHLADVSYSNICTYFNSSKKREYIDVFAYLPGGASGLYGYMPCFYDANGVMKKYLTEPEYAVWKEALDAALPYVATTGSWYSAYVGGDFPVDTSVYCGMSMYMPQSTSRYALLNADFATTEWYSAAGWSEAGW
;
A
#
# COMPACT_ATOMS: atom_id res chain seq x y z
N MET A 1 -26.00 13.45 63.84
CA MET A 1 -24.56 13.20 63.68
C MET A 1 -24.29 12.95 62.18
N ARG A 2 -23.67 13.91 61.50
CA ARG A 2 -23.36 13.85 60.06
C ARG A 2 -21.89 13.44 59.89
N CYS A 3 -21.62 12.33 59.20
CA CYS A 3 -20.26 12.04 58.68
C CYS A 3 -20.05 12.68 57.33
N PRO A 4 -18.91 13.35 57.05
CA PRO A 4 -18.60 13.84 55.74
C PRO A 4 -17.93 12.75 54.89
N ALA A 5 -18.41 12.62 53.65
CA ALA A 5 -17.78 11.81 52.62
C ALA A 5 -16.48 12.48 52.10
N ALA A 6 -15.38 11.77 52.16
CA ALA A 6 -14.12 12.19 51.55
C ALA A 6 -14.14 11.85 50.05
N ILE A 7 -14.07 12.89 49.22
CA ILE A 7 -13.90 12.76 47.79
C ILE A 7 -12.41 12.56 47.52
N LEU A 8 -12.03 11.35 47.06
CA LEU A 8 -10.69 11.07 46.53
C LEU A 8 -10.61 11.60 45.12
N LEU A 9 -9.89 12.69 44.93
CA LEU A 9 -9.57 13.24 43.59
C LEU A 9 -8.35 12.50 43.05
N SER A 10 -8.57 11.54 42.18
CA SER A 10 -7.46 10.88 41.42
C SER A 10 -6.95 11.82 40.33
N LEU A 11 -5.77 12.37 40.54
CA LEU A 11 -5.03 13.12 39.54
C LEU A 11 -4.50 12.12 38.50
N LEU A 12 -5.12 12.05 37.32
CA LEU A 12 -4.52 11.45 36.14
C LEU A 12 -3.46 12.41 35.60
N LEU A 13 -2.19 12.10 35.83
CA LEU A 13 -1.08 12.76 35.13
C LEU A 13 -1.01 12.22 33.71
N PHE A 14 -1.51 13.00 32.74
CA PHE A 14 -1.19 12.79 31.34
C PHE A 14 0.27 13.24 31.11
N PHE A 15 1.17 12.29 30.92
CA PHE A 15 2.48 12.59 30.33
C PHE A 15 2.29 12.79 28.82
N THR A 16 2.21 14.03 28.37
CA THR A 16 2.41 14.36 26.96
C THR A 16 3.88 14.27 26.65
N VAL A 17 4.32 13.17 26.03
CA VAL A 17 5.67 13.11 25.44
C VAL A 17 5.65 13.99 24.21
N SER A 18 6.22 15.18 24.32
CA SER A 18 6.45 16.09 23.20
C SER A 18 7.73 15.64 22.49
N CYS A 19 7.62 15.03 21.33
CA CYS A 19 8.78 14.77 20.46
C CYS A 19 9.21 16.09 19.81
N HIS A 20 10.17 16.78 20.38
CA HIS A 20 10.82 17.96 19.77
C HIS A 20 12.11 17.51 19.09
N ASN A 21 12.22 17.76 17.79
CA ASN A 21 13.42 17.58 17.00
C ASN A 21 14.35 18.80 17.15
N ASP A 22 15.09 18.88 18.26
CA ASP A 22 16.24 19.78 18.38
C ASP A 22 17.51 18.95 18.59
N VAL A 23 18.26 18.68 17.51
CA VAL A 23 19.58 18.06 17.60
C VAL A 23 20.64 19.14 17.76
N PRO A 24 21.36 19.22 18.91
CA PRO A 24 22.48 20.12 19.06
C PRO A 24 23.69 19.68 18.23
N ALA A 25 24.29 20.60 17.47
CA ALA A 25 25.55 20.35 16.76
C ALA A 25 26.69 20.11 17.75
N GLY A 26 27.24 18.90 17.78
CA GLY A 26 28.43 18.53 18.58
C GLY A 26 28.25 17.38 19.56
N ALA A 27 27.25 16.51 19.36
CA ALA A 27 27.00 15.36 20.22
C ALA A 27 28.03 14.24 20.01
N GLU A 28 28.56 13.71 21.10
CA GLU A 28 29.20 12.39 21.16
C GLU A 28 28.23 11.37 20.52
N VAL A 29 28.76 10.38 19.79
CA VAL A 29 27.97 9.32 19.17
C VAL A 29 27.16 8.64 20.29
N GLU A 30 25.87 8.97 20.36
CA GLU A 30 24.96 8.33 21.32
C GLU A 30 24.91 6.83 21.03
N PRO A 31 24.97 5.95 22.03
CA PRO A 31 24.77 4.52 21.79
C PRO A 31 23.39 4.32 21.16
N GLY A 32 23.34 3.63 20.00
CA GLY A 32 22.09 3.38 19.28
C GLY A 32 21.03 2.77 20.18
N LEU A 33 19.74 2.99 19.82
CA LEU A 33 18.58 2.53 20.58
C LEU A 33 18.66 1.03 20.94
N GLN A 34 18.40 0.72 22.21
CA GLN A 34 18.30 -0.63 22.72
C GLN A 34 16.83 -1.14 22.64
N ARG A 35 16.63 -2.46 22.82
CA ARG A 35 15.30 -3.03 23.01
C ARG A 35 14.61 -2.36 24.19
N GLY A 36 13.36 -1.93 24.02
CA GLY A 36 12.58 -1.20 25.02
C GLY A 36 12.70 0.32 24.98
N ASP A 37 13.72 0.88 24.30
CA ASP A 37 13.79 2.32 24.07
C ASP A 37 12.74 2.76 23.06
N THR A 38 12.16 3.95 23.23
CA THR A 38 11.20 4.48 22.27
C THR A 38 11.91 5.19 21.13
N ALA A 39 11.74 4.72 19.89
CA ALA A 39 12.26 5.39 18.70
C ALA A 39 11.41 6.61 18.34
N VAL A 40 12.01 7.59 17.67
CA VAL A 40 11.27 8.72 17.06
C VAL A 40 10.41 8.22 15.89
N SER A 41 11.00 7.39 15.03
CA SER A 41 10.29 6.76 13.89
C SER A 41 10.82 5.35 13.67
N THR A 42 9.95 4.48 13.19
CA THR A 42 10.27 3.11 12.80
C THR A 42 9.72 2.84 11.40
N LEU A 43 10.57 2.34 10.52
CA LEU A 43 10.17 1.75 9.25
C LEU A 43 10.19 0.23 9.38
N VAL A 44 9.11 -0.42 8.96
CA VAL A 44 9.03 -1.87 8.83
C VAL A 44 8.79 -2.24 7.36
N VAL A 45 9.69 -3.00 6.76
CA VAL A 45 9.48 -3.64 5.46
C VAL A 45 9.03 -5.07 5.71
N TYR A 46 7.81 -5.41 5.30
CA TYR A 46 7.23 -6.74 5.48
C TYR A 46 7.17 -7.46 4.12
N MET A 47 8.07 -8.44 3.94
CA MET A 47 8.26 -9.14 2.67
C MET A 47 7.60 -10.52 2.71
N MET A 48 6.49 -10.68 2.00
CA MET A 48 5.83 -11.97 1.73
C MET A 48 6.42 -12.54 0.45
N ALA A 49 7.56 -13.20 0.55
CA ALA A 49 8.43 -13.56 -0.57
C ALA A 49 8.55 -15.08 -0.80
N GLU A 50 7.79 -15.93 -0.08
CA GLU A 50 7.78 -17.38 -0.36
C GLU A 50 6.95 -17.70 -1.62
N ASN A 51 7.35 -17.09 -2.73
CA ASN A 51 6.71 -17.17 -4.04
C ASN A 51 7.73 -17.02 -5.18
N SER A 52 7.28 -16.67 -6.39
CA SER A 52 8.15 -16.48 -7.56
C SER A 52 9.11 -15.31 -7.44
N LEU A 53 8.85 -14.34 -6.54
CA LEU A 53 9.66 -13.14 -6.33
C LEU A 53 10.82 -13.35 -5.32
N ALA A 54 11.00 -14.53 -4.75
CA ALA A 54 12.00 -14.79 -3.70
C ALA A 54 13.44 -14.38 -4.05
N ASN A 55 13.80 -14.38 -5.34
CA ASN A 55 15.14 -13.94 -5.77
C ASN A 55 15.28 -12.41 -5.73
N PHE A 56 14.20 -11.66 -6.05
CA PHE A 56 14.16 -10.20 -5.97
C PHE A 56 14.25 -9.74 -4.52
N ALA A 57 13.55 -10.40 -3.59
CA ALA A 57 13.66 -10.11 -2.15
C ALA A 57 15.10 -10.14 -1.64
N ALA A 58 15.94 -11.05 -2.14
CA ALA A 58 17.35 -11.11 -1.76
C ALA A 58 18.17 -9.90 -2.27
N THR A 59 17.81 -9.35 -3.43
CA THR A 59 18.41 -8.13 -3.97
C THR A 59 17.97 -6.93 -3.14
N ASP A 60 16.68 -6.80 -2.88
CA ASP A 60 16.11 -5.67 -2.14
C ASP A 60 16.61 -5.63 -0.68
N ILE A 61 16.82 -6.78 -0.03
CA ILE A 61 17.47 -6.85 1.30
C ILE A 61 18.90 -6.28 1.25
N ASN A 62 19.65 -6.47 0.16
CA ASN A 62 20.98 -5.87 0.02
C ASN A 62 20.87 -4.35 -0.18
N GLU A 63 19.92 -3.87 -0.98
CA GLU A 63 19.64 -2.43 -1.16
C GLU A 63 19.17 -1.78 0.15
N ILE A 64 18.30 -2.47 0.93
CA ILE A 64 17.90 -2.03 2.27
C ILE A 64 19.13 -1.89 3.18
N ARG A 65 20.11 -2.82 3.09
CA ARG A 65 21.36 -2.72 3.86
C ARG A 65 22.15 -1.50 3.43
N GLU A 66 22.23 -1.20 2.13
CA GLU A 66 22.87 0.02 1.63
C GLU A 66 22.14 1.27 2.08
N GLY A 67 20.81 1.30 1.98
CA GLY A 67 19.96 2.40 2.45
C GLY A 67 19.99 2.62 3.97
N ALA A 68 20.33 1.59 4.74
CA ALA A 68 20.41 1.68 6.21
C ALA A 68 21.42 2.70 6.72
N VAL A 69 22.39 3.12 5.92
CA VAL A 69 23.32 4.20 6.26
C VAL A 69 22.62 5.55 6.48
N SER A 70 21.42 5.72 5.92
CA SER A 70 20.58 6.91 6.05
C SER A 70 19.68 6.89 7.28
N VAL A 71 19.63 5.78 8.04
CA VAL A 71 18.78 5.65 9.22
C VAL A 71 19.37 6.45 10.39
N PRO A 72 18.63 7.45 10.94
CA PRO A 72 19.09 8.20 12.09
C PRO A 72 19.25 7.30 13.34
N SER A 73 20.19 7.63 14.24
CA SER A 73 20.48 6.83 15.44
C SER A 73 19.29 6.70 16.41
N ASN A 74 18.35 7.63 16.37
CA ASN A 74 17.10 7.64 17.15
C ASN A 74 15.91 7.02 16.43
N CYS A 75 16.11 6.38 15.26
CA CYS A 75 15.12 5.70 14.45
C CYS A 75 15.46 4.21 14.28
N ARG A 76 14.51 3.44 13.75
CA ARG A 76 14.69 2.00 13.51
C ARG A 76 14.24 1.58 12.12
N LEU A 77 14.95 0.62 11.56
CA LEU A 77 14.61 -0.08 10.34
C LEU A 77 14.54 -1.58 10.60
N PHE A 78 13.39 -2.18 10.38
CA PHE A 78 13.17 -3.61 10.48
C PHE A 78 12.73 -4.20 9.15
N VAL A 79 13.14 -5.44 8.90
CA VAL A 79 12.66 -6.25 7.78
C VAL A 79 12.16 -7.57 8.33
N PHE A 80 10.88 -7.84 8.15
CA PHE A 80 10.37 -9.19 8.22
C PHE A 80 10.42 -9.77 6.81
N VAL A 81 10.98 -10.96 6.66
CA VAL A 81 11.04 -11.63 5.37
C VAL A 81 10.69 -13.11 5.52
N ASP A 82 9.75 -13.53 4.70
CA ASP A 82 9.38 -14.92 4.48
C ASP A 82 9.72 -15.28 3.03
N ASP A 83 10.85 -15.93 2.84
CA ASP A 83 11.37 -16.35 1.55
C ASP A 83 11.60 -17.88 1.55
N ARG A 84 12.42 -18.38 0.66
CA ARG A 84 12.75 -19.82 0.62
C ARG A 84 13.54 -20.33 1.85
N ASN A 85 13.99 -19.41 2.71
CA ASN A 85 14.58 -19.73 4.01
C ASN A 85 13.50 -19.74 5.09
N ASN A 86 13.90 -19.91 6.36
CA ASN A 86 12.94 -19.74 7.45
C ASN A 86 12.54 -18.26 7.58
N PRO A 87 11.24 -17.99 7.81
CA PRO A 87 10.76 -16.64 8.06
C PRO A 87 11.51 -16.01 9.23
N ARG A 88 11.90 -14.75 9.09
CA ARG A 88 12.78 -14.11 10.04
C ARG A 88 12.56 -12.59 10.14
N LEU A 89 12.84 -12.05 11.31
CA LEU A 89 12.85 -10.61 11.58
C LEU A 89 14.29 -10.14 11.71
N LEU A 90 14.63 -9.14 10.92
CA LEU A 90 15.95 -8.51 10.85
C LEU A 90 15.85 -7.07 11.31
N GLN A 91 16.90 -6.55 11.94
CA GLN A 91 17.10 -5.12 12.14
C GLN A 91 18.30 -4.65 11.33
N PHE A 92 18.15 -3.51 10.68
CA PHE A 92 19.24 -2.84 9.98
C PHE A 92 19.61 -1.56 10.71
N LYS A 93 20.92 -1.30 10.85
CA LYS A 93 21.48 -0.19 11.59
C LYS A 93 22.59 0.47 10.81
N ASN A 94 22.71 1.79 10.93
CA ASN A 94 23.93 2.49 10.55
C ASN A 94 24.98 2.33 11.65
N VAL A 95 26.08 1.67 11.34
CA VAL A 95 27.24 1.57 12.24
C VAL A 95 28.45 2.15 11.51
N ASP A 96 28.89 3.32 11.95
CA ASP A 96 30.04 4.03 11.37
C ASP A 96 29.97 4.21 9.83
N GLY A 97 28.79 4.49 9.30
CA GLY A 97 28.56 4.68 7.87
C GLY A 97 28.41 3.39 7.07
N VAL A 98 28.22 2.26 7.75
CA VAL A 98 27.98 0.95 7.13
C VAL A 98 26.62 0.41 7.60
N GLY A 99 25.81 -0.06 6.65
CA GLY A 99 24.56 -0.76 6.96
C GLY A 99 24.86 -2.16 7.51
N VAL A 100 24.47 -2.42 8.74
CA VAL A 100 24.71 -3.69 9.44
C VAL A 100 23.36 -4.38 9.70
N GLU A 101 23.28 -5.65 9.34
CA GLU A 101 22.13 -6.53 9.59
C GLU A 101 22.30 -7.31 10.89
N GLU A 102 21.23 -7.39 11.66
CA GLU A 102 21.13 -8.20 12.88
C GLU A 102 19.87 -9.09 12.82
N LEU A 103 20.06 -10.40 12.97
CA LEU A 103 18.94 -11.34 13.11
C LEU A 103 18.34 -11.22 14.52
N LEU A 104 17.07 -10.85 14.62
CA LEU A 104 16.36 -10.72 15.90
C LEU A 104 15.56 -11.98 16.26
N LEU A 105 14.77 -12.50 15.30
CA LEU A 105 13.89 -13.65 15.51
C LEU A 105 13.85 -14.53 14.26
N SER A 106 13.67 -15.84 14.48
CA SER A 106 13.31 -16.80 13.43
C SER A 106 11.97 -17.42 13.80
N TYR A 107 11.13 -17.61 12.79
CA TYR A 107 9.80 -18.17 12.94
C TYR A 107 9.78 -19.65 12.47
N ALA A 108 8.68 -20.34 12.74
CA ALA A 108 8.51 -21.72 12.29
C ALA A 108 8.47 -21.80 10.75
N ALA A 109 8.92 -22.91 10.22
CA ALA A 109 9.04 -23.11 8.77
C ALA A 109 7.69 -23.16 8.03
N ASP A 110 6.59 -23.35 8.74
CA ASP A 110 5.21 -23.37 8.24
C ASP A 110 4.45 -22.06 8.58
N PHE A 111 5.19 -21.00 8.92
CA PHE A 111 4.62 -19.67 9.10
C PHE A 111 4.05 -19.17 7.77
N CYS A 112 2.84 -18.60 7.79
CA CYS A 112 2.20 -18.05 6.61
C CYS A 112 2.21 -16.52 6.69
N SER A 113 3.11 -15.89 5.97
CA SER A 113 3.31 -14.43 6.00
C SER A 113 2.13 -13.64 5.45
N SER A 114 1.27 -14.25 4.64
CA SER A 114 0.04 -13.67 4.09
C SER A 114 -1.23 -14.06 4.87
N ASP A 115 -1.09 -14.54 6.10
CA ASP A 115 -2.21 -14.70 7.05
C ASP A 115 -2.35 -13.44 7.91
N ALA A 116 -3.52 -12.81 7.91
CA ALA A 116 -3.75 -11.54 8.61
C ALA A 116 -3.46 -11.61 10.13
N GLY A 117 -3.76 -12.75 10.76
CA GLY A 117 -3.48 -12.96 12.19
C GLY A 117 -1.99 -13.09 12.49
N GLN A 118 -1.23 -13.75 11.59
CA GLN A 118 0.23 -13.87 11.73
C GLN A 118 0.91 -12.53 11.43
N PHE A 119 0.46 -11.80 10.42
CA PHE A 119 0.89 -10.41 10.15
C PHE A 119 0.69 -9.51 11.37
N ALA A 120 -0.52 -9.50 11.95
CA ALA A 120 -0.82 -8.76 13.18
C ALA A 120 0.10 -9.15 14.34
N SER A 121 0.36 -10.45 14.51
CA SER A 121 1.21 -10.98 15.59
C SER A 121 2.67 -10.52 15.46
N VAL A 122 3.22 -10.49 14.25
CA VAL A 122 4.58 -9.97 13.99
C VAL A 122 4.68 -8.50 14.36
N LEU A 123 3.76 -7.67 13.87
CA LEU A 123 3.78 -6.23 14.15
C LEU A 123 3.54 -5.91 15.62
N ALA A 124 2.57 -6.56 16.25
CA ALA A 124 2.28 -6.36 17.69
C ALA A 124 3.47 -6.77 18.57
N GLY A 125 4.09 -7.92 18.27
CA GLY A 125 5.29 -8.37 18.97
C GLY A 125 6.47 -7.42 18.80
N LEU A 126 6.68 -6.93 17.57
CA LEU A 126 7.72 -5.96 17.27
C LEU A 126 7.52 -4.65 18.05
N LEU A 127 6.32 -4.07 18.00
CA LEU A 127 6.02 -2.80 18.64
C LEU A 127 6.01 -2.90 20.18
N ASN A 128 5.69 -4.07 20.74
CA ASN A 128 5.83 -4.32 22.16
C ASN A 128 7.30 -4.31 22.61
N ASP A 129 8.20 -4.91 21.82
CA ASP A 129 9.62 -5.03 22.13
C ASP A 129 10.42 -3.76 21.75
N TYR A 130 9.95 -3.03 20.75
CA TYR A 130 10.60 -1.86 20.16
C TYR A 130 9.59 -0.73 19.98
N PRO A 131 9.19 -0.06 21.06
CA PRO A 131 8.21 1.04 20.98
C PRO A 131 8.71 2.19 20.10
N THR A 132 7.76 2.90 19.46
CA THR A 132 8.05 4.02 18.56
C THR A 132 6.99 5.11 18.65
N CYS A 133 7.34 6.37 18.33
CA CYS A 133 6.39 7.47 18.25
C CYS A 133 5.66 7.52 16.89
N SER A 134 6.30 7.03 15.81
CA SER A 134 5.78 7.01 14.46
C SER A 134 6.11 5.68 13.80
N LEU A 135 5.20 5.17 12.99
CA LEU A 135 5.36 3.91 12.26
C LEU A 135 5.06 4.12 10.79
N ASP A 136 5.97 3.65 9.94
CA ASP A 136 5.75 3.51 8.50
C ASP A 136 5.89 2.05 8.10
N LEU A 137 5.12 1.63 7.11
CA LEU A 137 5.12 0.25 6.61
C LEU A 137 5.41 0.22 5.11
N VAL A 138 6.18 -0.77 4.69
CA VAL A 138 6.25 -1.23 3.30
C VAL A 138 5.73 -2.66 3.25
N LEU A 139 4.78 -2.94 2.38
CA LEU A 139 4.29 -4.28 2.10
C LEU A 139 4.79 -4.70 0.73
N TRP A 140 5.63 -5.73 0.71
CA TRP A 140 6.32 -6.23 -0.46
C TRP A 140 5.82 -7.63 -0.83
N SER A 141 5.26 -7.80 -2.02
CA SER A 141 4.85 -9.09 -2.61
C SER A 141 4.22 -8.93 -3.99
N HIS A 142 3.55 -9.98 -4.49
CA HIS A 142 2.50 -9.82 -5.50
C HIS A 142 1.31 -9.04 -4.92
N GLY A 143 0.62 -8.29 -5.78
CA GLY A 143 -0.61 -7.59 -5.45
C GLY A 143 -1.55 -7.51 -6.65
N ASP A 144 -2.86 -7.55 -6.40
CA ASP A 144 -3.92 -7.51 -7.42
C ASP A 144 -5.04 -6.53 -7.02
N GLY A 145 -4.70 -5.51 -6.23
CA GLY A 145 -5.63 -4.46 -5.81
C GLY A 145 -6.73 -4.97 -4.88
N TRP A 146 -7.97 -4.67 -5.23
CA TRP A 146 -9.18 -5.01 -4.48
C TRP A 146 -9.76 -6.40 -4.81
N LEU A 147 -9.15 -7.14 -5.73
CA LEU A 147 -9.67 -8.43 -6.22
C LEU A 147 -9.52 -9.50 -5.14
N THR A 148 -10.56 -10.31 -4.95
CA THR A 148 -10.60 -11.36 -3.93
C THR A 148 -10.47 -12.76 -4.54
N ASP A 149 -10.18 -13.77 -3.70
CA ASP A 149 -10.15 -15.18 -4.09
C ASP A 149 -11.47 -15.67 -4.73
N LYS A 150 -12.58 -14.98 -4.50
CA LYS A 150 -13.92 -15.38 -4.96
C LYS A 150 -14.13 -15.11 -6.44
N SER A 151 -13.45 -14.14 -7.00
CA SER A 151 -13.58 -13.79 -8.43
C SER A 151 -13.11 -14.90 -9.37
N ARG A 152 -12.34 -15.89 -8.88
CA ARG A 152 -11.81 -17.04 -9.61
C ARG A 152 -11.24 -16.73 -11.00
N VAL A 153 -10.88 -15.49 -11.21
CA VAL A 153 -10.11 -15.10 -12.37
C VAL A 153 -8.67 -15.50 -12.05
N ALA A 154 -8.29 -16.67 -12.46
CA ALA A 154 -7.06 -17.41 -12.23
C ALA A 154 -5.97 -16.67 -11.43
N ALA A 155 -5.75 -17.11 -10.18
CA ALA A 155 -4.58 -16.77 -9.35
C ALA A 155 -4.44 -15.32 -8.86
N MET A 156 -5.48 -14.48 -8.88
CA MET A 156 -5.42 -13.10 -8.38
C MET A 156 -5.90 -12.99 -6.94
N ARG A 157 -5.23 -12.13 -6.14
CA ARG A 157 -5.42 -12.00 -4.71
C ARG A 157 -5.05 -10.61 -4.25
N ALA A 158 -5.74 -10.07 -3.24
CA ALA A 158 -5.61 -8.69 -2.82
C ALA A 158 -4.15 -8.27 -2.51
N MET A 159 -3.53 -8.81 -1.48
CA MET A 159 -2.15 -8.50 -1.13
C MET A 159 -1.42 -9.72 -0.57
N GLY A 160 -0.23 -9.95 -1.11
CA GLY A 160 0.65 -11.01 -0.64
C GLY A 160 0.33 -12.37 -1.23
N VAL A 161 1.37 -13.13 -1.53
CA VAL A 161 1.28 -14.52 -1.96
C VAL A 161 2.30 -15.31 -1.18
N ASP A 162 1.81 -16.29 -0.41
CA ASP A 162 2.62 -17.27 0.29
C ASP A 162 2.26 -18.65 -0.23
N ASN A 163 3.20 -19.31 -0.91
CA ASN A 163 3.00 -20.61 -1.53
C ASN A 163 3.36 -21.77 -0.60
N GLY A 164 3.93 -21.51 0.58
CA GLY A 164 4.47 -22.52 1.48
C GLY A 164 5.65 -23.29 0.87
N LYS A 165 6.49 -23.89 1.72
CA LYS A 165 7.76 -24.55 1.31
C LYS A 165 7.60 -25.72 0.34
N ASN A 166 6.41 -26.25 0.14
CA ASN A 166 6.22 -27.55 -0.52
C ASN A 166 5.52 -27.50 -1.87
N SER A 167 5.07 -26.39 -2.39
CA SER A 167 4.44 -26.43 -3.70
C SER A 167 4.36 -25.10 -4.45
N PHE A 168 5.11 -24.97 -5.51
CA PHE A 168 4.78 -24.09 -6.65
C PHE A 168 3.47 -24.48 -7.36
N SER A 169 2.73 -25.47 -6.86
CA SER A 169 1.56 -26.07 -7.52
C SER A 169 0.28 -26.05 -6.67
N ASP A 170 0.35 -25.65 -5.41
CA ASP A 170 -0.85 -25.57 -4.59
C ASP A 170 -1.44 -24.16 -4.66
N TRP A 171 -2.42 -23.99 -5.54
CA TRP A 171 -3.17 -22.75 -5.76
C TRP A 171 -4.09 -22.40 -4.58
N THR A 172 -3.92 -23.02 -3.42
CA THR A 172 -4.57 -22.68 -2.15
C THR A 172 -3.83 -21.60 -1.39
N THR A 173 -2.96 -20.84 -2.08
CA THR A 173 -2.20 -19.73 -1.51
C THR A 173 -3.12 -18.75 -0.80
N ARG A 174 -2.72 -18.34 0.40
CA ARG A 174 -3.41 -17.31 1.17
C ARG A 174 -2.93 -15.93 0.73
N ALA A 175 -3.83 -14.97 0.75
CA ALA A 175 -3.53 -13.55 0.62
C ALA A 175 -4.29 -12.81 1.71
N ILE A 176 -3.85 -11.62 2.06
CA ILE A 176 -4.58 -10.74 2.96
C ILE A 176 -5.56 -9.94 2.11
N GLU A 177 -6.85 -10.06 2.38
CA GLU A 177 -7.88 -9.20 1.78
C GLU A 177 -7.70 -7.76 2.30
N ILE A 178 -8.03 -6.77 1.46
CA ILE A 178 -7.73 -5.36 1.80
C ILE A 178 -8.45 -4.89 3.06
N GLU A 179 -9.68 -5.32 3.28
CA GLU A 179 -10.45 -4.99 4.47
C GLU A 179 -9.85 -5.63 5.74
N GLU A 180 -9.31 -6.85 5.63
CA GLU A 180 -8.60 -7.51 6.73
C GLU A 180 -7.28 -6.79 7.04
N LEU A 181 -6.54 -6.40 6.01
CA LEU A 181 -5.32 -5.61 6.13
C LEU A 181 -5.59 -4.27 6.82
N ALA A 182 -6.63 -3.55 6.38
CA ALA A 182 -7.04 -2.27 6.96
C ALA A 182 -7.37 -2.43 8.45
N ALA A 183 -8.16 -3.46 8.81
CA ALA A 183 -8.53 -3.72 10.21
C ALA A 183 -7.30 -4.03 11.08
N VAL A 184 -6.35 -4.84 10.60
CA VAL A 184 -5.12 -5.14 11.35
C VAL A 184 -4.29 -3.88 11.57
N ILE A 185 -4.14 -3.03 10.55
CA ILE A 185 -3.34 -1.80 10.66
C ILE A 185 -4.03 -0.78 11.59
N GLU A 186 -5.35 -0.66 11.54
CA GLU A 186 -6.12 0.25 12.39
C GLU A 186 -6.03 -0.14 13.89
N ASP A 187 -5.92 -1.44 14.19
CA ASP A 187 -5.80 -1.97 15.55
C ASP A 187 -4.37 -1.84 16.14
N LEU A 188 -3.38 -1.39 15.37
CA LEU A 188 -2.01 -1.22 15.87
C LEU A 188 -1.94 -0.14 16.97
N PRO A 189 -1.05 -0.31 17.98
CA PRO A 189 -0.92 0.66 19.09
C PRO A 189 -0.34 2.02 18.65
N VAL A 190 0.21 2.09 17.45
CA VAL A 190 0.78 3.32 16.85
C VAL A 190 0.16 3.49 15.46
N LYS A 191 -0.36 4.69 15.16
CA LYS A 191 -0.91 4.98 13.84
C LYS A 191 0.19 4.91 12.78
N VAL A 192 -0.13 4.26 11.66
CA VAL A 192 0.75 4.21 10.50
C VAL A 192 0.67 5.53 9.74
N GLY A 193 1.81 6.17 9.55
CA GLY A 193 1.93 7.41 8.78
C GLY A 193 1.88 7.11 7.28
N ARG A 194 2.85 6.34 6.79
CA ARG A 194 2.98 5.99 5.38
C ARG A 194 2.91 4.47 5.23
N LEU A 195 2.03 4.02 4.32
CA LEU A 195 1.97 2.65 3.84
C LEU A 195 2.38 2.67 2.37
N MET A 196 3.51 2.06 2.05
CA MET A 196 3.93 1.84 0.68
C MET A 196 3.64 0.39 0.29
N PHE A 197 3.02 0.20 -0.86
CA PHE A 197 2.92 -1.11 -1.49
C PHE A 197 3.99 -1.23 -2.59
N ASP A 198 4.95 -2.07 -2.35
CA ASP A 198 5.87 -2.54 -3.38
C ASP A 198 5.27 -3.81 -4.00
N ALA A 199 4.18 -3.59 -4.71
CA ALA A 199 3.30 -4.60 -5.29
C ALA A 199 2.46 -4.00 -6.43
N CYS A 200 2.04 -4.85 -7.37
CA CYS A 200 1.26 -4.46 -8.54
C CYS A 200 -0.17 -4.03 -8.16
N PHE A 201 -0.77 -3.10 -8.91
CA PHE A 201 -2.19 -2.72 -8.88
C PHE A 201 -2.76 -2.20 -7.56
N MET A 202 -1.92 -1.83 -6.58
CA MET A 202 -2.39 -1.45 -5.26
C MET A 202 -2.91 0.00 -5.17
N GLN A 203 -2.77 0.83 -6.21
CA GLN A 203 -3.29 2.21 -6.22
C GLN A 203 -4.65 2.30 -6.91
N GLY A 204 -5.64 1.59 -6.35
CA GLY A 204 -7.05 1.71 -6.71
C GLY A 204 -7.82 2.57 -5.69
N VAL A 205 -8.90 3.24 -6.14
CA VAL A 205 -9.79 3.97 -5.22
C VAL A 205 -10.40 3.03 -4.18
N GLU A 206 -10.63 1.77 -4.54
CA GLU A 206 -11.17 0.72 -3.68
C GLU A 206 -10.21 0.42 -2.51
N VAL A 207 -8.93 0.23 -2.84
CA VAL A 207 -7.86 -0.03 -1.86
C VAL A 207 -7.65 1.19 -0.97
N ALA A 208 -7.49 2.37 -1.57
CA ALA A 208 -7.26 3.61 -0.84
C ALA A 208 -8.42 3.94 0.10
N TYR A 209 -9.67 3.73 -0.34
CA TYR A 209 -10.84 4.00 0.49
C TYR A 209 -10.95 3.03 1.68
N ALA A 210 -10.64 1.75 1.51
CA ALA A 210 -10.61 0.79 2.61
C ALA A 210 -9.57 1.17 3.68
N LEU A 211 -8.41 1.70 3.26
CA LEU A 211 -7.31 2.09 4.14
C LEU A 211 -7.43 3.49 4.75
N ARG A 212 -8.48 4.28 4.42
CA ARG A 212 -8.60 5.71 4.77
C ARG A 212 -8.55 6.03 6.27
N ASN A 213 -8.92 5.09 7.11
CA ASN A 213 -8.88 5.25 8.57
C ASN A 213 -7.61 4.65 9.19
N ALA A 214 -6.97 3.70 8.51
CA ALA A 214 -5.85 2.92 9.02
C ALA A 214 -4.52 3.67 8.91
N VAL A 215 -4.31 4.44 7.83
CA VAL A 215 -3.04 5.11 7.54
C VAL A 215 -3.26 6.58 7.17
N GLU A 216 -2.17 7.36 7.05
CA GLU A 216 -2.27 8.75 6.58
C GLU A 216 -1.98 8.87 5.08
N TRP A 217 -1.02 8.09 4.57
CA TRP A 217 -0.64 8.05 3.17
C TRP A 217 -0.57 6.62 2.65
N VAL A 218 -1.07 6.41 1.43
CA VAL A 218 -0.82 5.20 0.64
C VAL A 218 0.03 5.57 -0.57
N ILE A 219 1.17 4.89 -0.74
CA ILE A 219 2.08 5.05 -1.87
C ILE A 219 2.06 3.74 -2.64
N ALA A 220 1.65 3.76 -3.91
CA ALA A 220 1.50 2.55 -4.70
C ALA A 220 1.43 2.82 -6.21
N SER A 221 1.43 1.75 -7.01
CA SER A 221 1.20 1.77 -8.44
C SER A 221 -0.23 1.30 -8.78
N PRO A 222 -0.94 1.97 -9.71
CA PRO A 222 -2.21 1.49 -10.26
C PRO A 222 -2.01 0.39 -11.31
N ALA A 223 -0.77 0.11 -11.73
CA ALA A 223 -0.37 -0.87 -12.73
C ALA A 223 0.57 -1.92 -12.15
N GLU A 224 1.08 -2.80 -12.99
CA GLU A 224 2.23 -3.64 -12.64
C GLU A 224 3.47 -2.77 -12.37
N ILE A 225 4.32 -3.27 -11.46
CA ILE A 225 5.65 -2.70 -11.22
C ILE A 225 6.72 -3.69 -11.70
N PRO A 226 7.93 -3.22 -12.06
CA PRO A 226 9.06 -4.10 -12.34
C PRO A 226 9.38 -5.03 -11.17
N GLY A 227 9.94 -6.20 -11.48
CA GLY A 227 10.32 -7.16 -10.44
C GLY A 227 11.41 -6.67 -9.50
N ASP A 228 12.23 -5.71 -9.94
CA ASP A 228 13.28 -5.07 -9.13
C ASP A 228 12.70 -4.08 -8.10
N GLY A 229 11.40 -3.75 -8.17
CA GLY A 229 10.68 -3.02 -7.12
C GLY A 229 11.19 -1.61 -6.83
N ALA A 230 11.10 -1.21 -5.57
CA ALA A 230 11.58 0.09 -5.10
C ALA A 230 13.10 0.11 -4.96
N PRO A 231 13.80 1.21 -5.31
CA PRO A 231 15.23 1.37 -5.11
C PRO A 231 15.53 1.65 -3.62
N TYR A 232 15.59 0.59 -2.80
CA TYR A 232 15.65 0.71 -1.35
C TYR A 232 16.90 1.42 -0.83
N GLU A 233 18.00 1.41 -1.58
CA GLU A 233 19.24 2.13 -1.25
C GLU A 233 19.02 3.66 -1.17
N THR A 234 17.99 4.17 -1.86
CA THR A 234 17.60 5.59 -1.82
C THR A 234 16.30 5.82 -1.05
N VAL A 235 15.29 4.99 -1.27
CA VAL A 235 13.94 5.16 -0.70
C VAL A 235 13.93 5.02 0.83
N VAL A 236 14.78 4.16 1.42
CA VAL A 236 14.87 4.00 2.88
C VAL A 236 15.11 5.34 3.59
N GLY A 237 16.02 6.17 3.06
CA GLY A 237 16.30 7.49 3.65
C GLY A 237 15.10 8.42 3.68
N GLU A 238 14.25 8.36 2.66
CA GLU A 238 13.07 9.21 2.52
C GLU A 238 11.98 8.93 3.57
N PHE A 239 11.97 7.74 4.15
CA PHE A 239 11.08 7.43 5.26
C PHE A 239 11.47 8.12 6.58
N PHE A 240 12.65 8.69 6.68
CA PHE A 240 13.13 9.36 7.90
C PHE A 240 13.19 10.88 7.78
N VAL A 241 12.64 11.46 6.70
CA VAL A 241 12.51 12.91 6.52
C VAL A 241 11.04 13.35 6.55
N SER A 242 10.77 14.59 6.97
CA SER A 242 9.40 15.09 7.19
C SER A 242 8.53 15.10 5.93
N ASP A 243 9.10 15.45 4.77
CA ASP A 243 8.41 15.54 3.49
C ASP A 243 8.71 14.34 2.57
N GLY A 244 9.02 13.18 3.17
CA GLY A 244 9.52 12.01 2.49
C GLY A 244 8.56 11.36 1.48
N VAL A 245 7.25 11.68 1.52
CA VAL A 245 6.29 11.15 0.54
C VAL A 245 6.68 11.53 -0.89
N GLN A 246 6.99 12.81 -1.13
CA GLN A 246 7.48 13.27 -2.45
C GLN A 246 8.83 12.65 -2.77
N GLY A 247 9.74 12.58 -1.79
CA GLY A 247 11.07 11.99 -1.96
C GLY A 247 11.02 10.50 -2.36
N ILE A 248 10.12 9.72 -1.76
CA ILE A 248 9.88 8.31 -2.15
C ILE A 248 9.43 8.22 -3.62
N ILE A 249 8.45 9.03 -4.02
CA ILE A 249 7.92 9.07 -5.39
C ILE A 249 9.02 9.46 -6.39
N ASP A 250 9.81 10.49 -6.07
CA ASP A 250 10.86 10.99 -6.95
C ASP A 250 12.03 10.00 -7.06
N SER A 251 12.45 9.38 -5.95
CA SER A 251 13.49 8.35 -5.93
C SER A 251 13.10 7.12 -6.74
N TYR A 252 11.85 6.64 -6.55
CA TYR A 252 11.33 5.51 -7.32
C TYR A 252 11.31 5.82 -8.82
N LYS A 253 10.75 6.97 -9.22
CA LYS A 253 10.76 7.39 -10.63
C LYS A 253 12.17 7.52 -11.18
N ALA A 254 13.10 8.11 -10.43
CA ALA A 254 14.47 8.36 -10.89
C ALA A 254 15.22 7.06 -11.25
N ALA A 255 14.97 5.98 -10.53
CA ALA A 255 15.58 4.67 -10.80
C ALA A 255 15.18 4.10 -12.18
N TYR A 256 13.99 4.48 -12.69
CA TYR A 256 13.42 3.91 -13.91
C TYR A 256 13.38 4.87 -15.11
N VAL A 257 13.92 6.09 -15.00
CA VAL A 257 13.87 7.09 -16.10
C VAL A 257 14.61 6.60 -17.34
N ASP A 258 15.74 5.94 -17.15
CA ASP A 258 16.59 5.43 -18.26
C ASP A 258 16.48 3.90 -18.38
N ASP A 259 15.55 3.26 -17.68
CA ASP A 259 15.33 1.82 -17.75
C ASP A 259 14.41 1.45 -18.93
N VAL A 260 14.52 0.20 -19.37
CA VAL A 260 13.62 -0.38 -20.37
C VAL A 260 12.23 -0.67 -19.82
N MET A 261 12.09 -0.76 -18.48
CA MET A 261 10.83 -0.96 -17.80
C MET A 261 10.36 0.37 -17.20
N GLY A 262 9.28 0.94 -17.75
CA GLY A 262 8.68 2.15 -17.21
C GLY A 262 7.86 1.90 -15.95
N VAL A 263 7.60 2.96 -15.18
CA VAL A 263 6.79 2.93 -13.95
C VAL A 263 5.75 4.04 -13.92
N VAL A 264 4.66 3.75 -13.23
CA VAL A 264 3.59 4.68 -12.82
C VAL A 264 3.40 4.55 -11.31
N LEU A 265 3.33 5.67 -10.61
CA LEU A 265 3.29 5.68 -9.15
C LEU A 265 2.53 6.92 -8.65
N SER A 266 1.86 6.80 -7.51
CA SER A 266 1.26 7.96 -6.85
C SER A 266 1.20 7.78 -5.34
N ALA A 267 0.97 8.89 -4.63
CA ALA A 267 0.69 8.89 -3.20
C ALA A 267 -0.69 9.50 -2.93
N ALA A 268 -1.55 8.70 -2.30
CA ALA A 268 -2.89 9.10 -1.92
C ALA A 268 -2.91 9.54 -0.46
N TYR A 269 -3.54 10.70 -0.21
CA TYR A 269 -3.74 11.29 1.11
C TYR A 269 -5.07 10.84 1.70
N MET A 270 -5.01 9.95 2.66
CA MET A 270 -6.20 9.26 3.19
C MET A 270 -7.26 10.18 3.80
N PRO A 271 -6.93 11.26 4.50
CA PRO A 271 -7.96 12.19 5.01
C PRO A 271 -8.85 12.84 3.95
N ALA A 272 -8.43 12.87 2.67
CA ALA A 272 -9.22 13.41 1.57
C ALA A 272 -10.13 12.36 0.89
N MET A 273 -9.95 11.06 1.15
CA MET A 273 -10.67 9.98 0.46
C MET A 273 -12.18 9.99 0.74
N GLN A 274 -12.61 10.37 1.96
CA GLN A 274 -14.05 10.48 2.24
C GLN A 274 -14.70 11.57 1.39
N HIS A 275 -14.05 12.73 1.24
CA HIS A 275 -14.58 13.79 0.38
C HIS A 275 -14.65 13.36 -1.09
N LEU A 276 -13.66 12.63 -1.58
CA LEU A 276 -13.70 12.07 -2.93
C LEU A 276 -14.88 11.09 -3.12
N ALA A 277 -15.17 10.27 -2.10
CA ALA A 277 -16.33 9.37 -2.14
C ALA A 277 -17.66 10.15 -2.15
N ASP A 278 -17.80 11.18 -1.30
CA ASP A 278 -19.01 12.01 -1.20
C ASP A 278 -19.31 12.73 -2.53
N VAL A 279 -18.29 13.30 -3.17
CA VAL A 279 -18.41 13.95 -4.48
C VAL A 279 -18.70 12.92 -5.58
N SER A 280 -18.13 11.72 -5.48
CA SER A 280 -18.40 10.62 -6.43
C SER A 280 -19.83 10.11 -6.35
N TYR A 281 -20.43 10.06 -5.15
CA TYR A 281 -21.74 9.47 -4.91
C TYR A 281 -22.84 10.04 -5.82
N SER A 282 -23.03 11.35 -5.83
CA SER A 282 -24.07 11.99 -6.65
C SER A 282 -23.83 11.80 -8.14
N ASN A 283 -22.57 11.83 -8.56
CA ASN A 283 -22.17 11.64 -9.94
C ASN A 283 -22.40 10.20 -10.39
N ILE A 284 -22.04 9.22 -9.58
CA ILE A 284 -22.23 7.80 -9.89
C ILE A 284 -23.72 7.46 -9.98
N CYS A 285 -24.52 7.87 -9.02
CA CYS A 285 -25.99 7.69 -9.07
C CYS A 285 -26.61 8.28 -10.33
N THR A 286 -26.12 9.42 -10.80
CA THR A 286 -26.67 10.15 -11.94
C THR A 286 -26.23 9.57 -13.28
N TYR A 287 -24.93 9.32 -13.44
CA TYR A 287 -24.35 9.03 -14.75
C TYR A 287 -24.08 7.54 -14.98
N PHE A 288 -23.96 6.74 -13.91
CA PHE A 288 -23.56 5.34 -13.99
C PHE A 288 -24.68 4.34 -13.67
N ASN A 289 -25.94 4.75 -13.71
CA ASN A 289 -27.08 3.88 -13.43
C ASN A 289 -27.06 2.60 -14.30
N SER A 290 -27.30 1.45 -13.68
CA SER A 290 -27.24 0.12 -14.30
C SER A 290 -28.29 -0.10 -15.43
N SER A 291 -29.37 0.71 -15.45
CA SER A 291 -30.34 0.69 -16.55
C SER A 291 -29.73 1.11 -17.90
N LYS A 292 -28.64 1.84 -17.88
CA LYS A 292 -27.80 2.17 -19.04
C LYS A 292 -26.81 1.04 -19.26
N LYS A 293 -27.19 0.01 -20.01
CA LYS A 293 -26.32 -1.14 -20.32
C LYS A 293 -24.93 -0.67 -20.80
N ARG A 294 -23.87 -1.19 -20.17
CA ARG A 294 -22.47 -0.93 -20.53
C ARG A 294 -21.79 -2.25 -20.84
N GLU A 295 -21.47 -2.44 -22.10
CA GLU A 295 -20.88 -3.70 -22.60
C GLU A 295 -19.40 -3.53 -22.96
N TYR A 296 -18.97 -2.30 -23.19
CA TYR A 296 -17.60 -1.93 -23.51
C TYR A 296 -17.29 -0.54 -22.98
N ILE A 297 -16.12 -0.40 -22.36
CA ILE A 297 -15.62 0.85 -21.79
C ILE A 297 -14.33 1.20 -22.50
N ASP A 298 -14.43 2.20 -23.38
CA ASP A 298 -13.28 2.78 -24.07
C ASP A 298 -12.69 3.91 -23.21
N VAL A 299 -11.95 3.53 -22.19
CA VAL A 299 -11.21 4.39 -21.26
C VAL A 299 -9.84 3.76 -21.04
N PHE A 300 -8.84 4.59 -20.87
CA PHE A 300 -7.49 4.16 -20.51
C PHE A 300 -7.52 3.26 -19.28
N ALA A 301 -6.82 2.13 -19.34
CA ALA A 301 -6.74 1.15 -18.26
C ALA A 301 -5.29 0.71 -18.04
N TYR A 302 -4.93 0.51 -16.79
CA TYR A 302 -3.59 0.08 -16.37
C TYR A 302 -3.32 -1.41 -16.58
N LEU A 303 -4.35 -2.22 -16.82
CA LEU A 303 -4.22 -3.58 -17.34
C LEU A 303 -4.87 -3.61 -18.71
N PRO A 304 -4.08 -3.57 -19.80
CA PRO A 304 -4.64 -3.54 -21.14
C PRO A 304 -5.35 -4.84 -21.47
N GLY A 305 -6.53 -4.73 -22.09
CA GLY A 305 -7.27 -5.86 -22.62
C GLY A 305 -6.48 -6.55 -23.72
N GLY A 306 -6.49 -7.88 -23.76
CA GLY A 306 -5.81 -8.65 -24.78
C GLY A 306 -4.72 -9.59 -24.26
N ALA A 307 -4.37 -9.51 -22.99
CA ALA A 307 -3.52 -10.51 -22.35
C ALA A 307 -4.22 -11.87 -22.42
N SER A 308 -3.59 -12.81 -23.12
CA SER A 308 -4.02 -14.20 -23.12
C SER A 308 -3.61 -14.82 -21.78
N GLY A 309 -4.55 -15.00 -20.89
CA GLY A 309 -4.27 -15.72 -19.64
C GLY A 309 -5.19 -15.34 -18.48
N LEU A 310 -4.86 -14.35 -17.70
CA LEU A 310 -5.53 -14.14 -16.41
C LEU A 310 -6.91 -13.47 -16.51
N TYR A 311 -7.06 -12.43 -17.29
CA TYR A 311 -8.34 -11.69 -17.43
C TYR A 311 -8.96 -11.77 -18.80
N GLY A 312 -8.37 -12.48 -19.74
CA GLY A 312 -8.95 -12.74 -21.06
C GLY A 312 -9.71 -11.57 -21.67
N TYR A 313 -9.12 -10.39 -21.84
CA TYR A 313 -9.78 -9.20 -22.39
C TYR A 313 -10.78 -8.50 -21.45
N MET A 314 -10.63 -8.61 -20.12
CA MET A 314 -11.53 -7.92 -19.18
C MET A 314 -10.78 -6.83 -18.41
N PRO A 315 -10.65 -5.60 -18.95
CA PRO A 315 -10.07 -4.49 -18.18
C PRO A 315 -10.86 -4.25 -16.90
N CYS A 316 -10.15 -4.08 -15.78
CA CYS A 316 -10.78 -3.83 -14.48
C CYS A 316 -10.11 -2.68 -13.69
N PHE A 317 -8.92 -2.23 -14.12
CA PHE A 317 -8.18 -1.13 -13.51
C PHE A 317 -8.18 0.08 -14.45
N TYR A 318 -9.36 0.74 -14.60
CA TYR A 318 -9.47 1.93 -15.42
C TYR A 318 -8.87 3.14 -14.72
N ASP A 319 -8.27 4.06 -15.47
CA ASP A 319 -7.87 5.34 -14.91
C ASP A 319 -9.09 6.11 -14.37
N ALA A 320 -9.06 6.46 -13.09
CA ALA A 320 -10.21 7.06 -12.40
C ALA A 320 -10.60 8.42 -13.03
N ASN A 321 -9.60 9.24 -13.39
CA ASN A 321 -9.83 10.51 -14.05
C ASN A 321 -10.39 10.30 -15.47
N GLY A 322 -9.87 9.31 -16.20
CA GLY A 322 -10.37 8.97 -17.53
C GLY A 322 -11.83 8.55 -17.53
N VAL A 323 -12.25 7.74 -16.52
CA VAL A 323 -13.66 7.36 -16.34
C VAL A 323 -14.51 8.59 -16.09
N MET A 324 -14.20 9.41 -15.11
CA MET A 324 -15.05 10.54 -14.72
C MET A 324 -15.08 11.63 -15.79
N LYS A 325 -13.96 11.94 -16.42
CA LYS A 325 -13.88 12.89 -17.53
C LYS A 325 -14.74 12.50 -18.71
N LYS A 326 -14.89 11.20 -18.98
CA LYS A 326 -15.70 10.69 -20.09
C LYS A 326 -17.21 10.81 -19.85
N TYR A 327 -17.67 10.69 -18.61
CA TYR A 327 -19.10 10.53 -18.33
C TYR A 327 -19.75 11.71 -17.64
N LEU A 328 -18.98 12.59 -16.96
CA LEU A 328 -19.50 13.77 -16.27
C LEU A 328 -19.62 14.96 -17.23
N THR A 329 -20.48 15.93 -16.89
CA THR A 329 -20.45 17.25 -17.52
C THR A 329 -19.25 18.05 -17.02
N GLU A 330 -18.83 19.06 -17.79
CA GLU A 330 -17.67 19.90 -17.41
C GLU A 330 -17.75 20.48 -16.00
N PRO A 331 -18.89 21.05 -15.52
CA PRO A 331 -18.95 21.57 -14.15
C PRO A 331 -18.80 20.50 -13.07
N GLU A 332 -19.41 19.33 -13.27
CA GLU A 332 -19.36 18.22 -12.30
C GLU A 332 -17.97 17.57 -12.30
N TYR A 333 -17.38 17.44 -13.47
CA TYR A 333 -16.01 16.95 -13.61
C TYR A 333 -15.02 17.90 -12.91
N ALA A 334 -15.18 19.21 -13.04
CA ALA A 334 -14.30 20.16 -12.37
C ALA A 334 -14.31 20.02 -10.84
N VAL A 335 -15.50 19.85 -10.25
CA VAL A 335 -15.67 19.64 -8.80
C VAL A 335 -15.08 18.29 -8.38
N TRP A 336 -15.34 17.23 -9.15
CA TRP A 336 -14.80 15.91 -8.86
C TRP A 336 -13.27 15.87 -9.00
N LYS A 337 -12.73 16.54 -10.01
CA LYS A 337 -11.28 16.63 -10.24
C LYS A 337 -10.55 17.36 -9.12
N GLU A 338 -11.15 18.41 -8.56
CA GLU A 338 -10.59 19.10 -7.38
C GLU A 338 -10.50 18.16 -6.17
N ALA A 339 -11.53 17.34 -5.94
CA ALA A 339 -11.52 16.34 -4.87
C ALA A 339 -10.46 15.24 -5.12
N LEU A 340 -10.31 14.80 -6.38
CA LEU A 340 -9.26 13.86 -6.77
C LEU A 340 -7.86 14.45 -6.53
N ASP A 341 -7.62 15.70 -6.94
CA ASP A 341 -6.32 16.35 -6.78
C ASP A 341 -5.94 16.54 -5.30
N ALA A 342 -6.94 16.78 -4.44
CA ALA A 342 -6.73 16.81 -3.00
C ALA A 342 -6.41 15.43 -2.41
N ALA A 343 -7.02 14.38 -2.96
CA ALA A 343 -6.78 12.99 -2.53
C ALA A 343 -5.48 12.41 -3.10
N LEU A 344 -4.98 12.94 -4.22
CA LEU A 344 -3.84 12.38 -4.94
C LEU A 344 -2.83 13.49 -5.32
N PRO A 345 -2.19 14.14 -4.34
CA PRO A 345 -1.35 15.30 -4.59
C PRO A 345 0.00 14.98 -5.25
N TYR A 346 0.47 13.73 -5.16
CA TYR A 346 1.75 13.32 -5.74
C TYR A 346 1.56 12.20 -6.75
N VAL A 347 1.96 12.45 -7.99
CA VAL A 347 1.82 11.53 -9.11
C VAL A 347 3.08 11.55 -9.96
N ALA A 348 3.60 10.38 -10.31
CA ALA A 348 4.79 10.24 -11.14
C ALA A 348 4.61 9.16 -12.21
N THR A 349 5.28 9.36 -13.34
CA THR A 349 5.42 8.36 -14.41
C THR A 349 6.69 8.62 -15.19
N THR A 350 7.26 7.55 -15.73
CA THR A 350 8.34 7.62 -16.75
C THR A 350 7.78 7.71 -18.17
N GLY A 351 6.43 7.74 -18.34
CA GLY A 351 5.76 7.83 -19.64
C GLY A 351 5.17 6.51 -20.12
N SER A 352 5.56 5.40 -19.51
CA SER A 352 5.03 4.04 -19.76
C SER A 352 5.10 3.21 -18.50
N TRP A 353 4.52 2.02 -18.53
CA TRP A 353 4.75 0.96 -17.53
C TRP A 353 4.97 -0.37 -18.26
N TYR A 354 5.76 -1.25 -17.67
CA TYR A 354 5.98 -2.59 -18.17
C TYR A 354 4.93 -3.55 -17.60
N SER A 355 4.36 -4.42 -18.45
CA SER A 355 3.49 -5.52 -18.01
C SER A 355 4.15 -6.87 -18.30
N ALA A 356 4.43 -7.63 -17.27
CA ALA A 356 4.91 -9.00 -17.37
C ALA A 356 3.80 -9.94 -17.87
N TYR A 357 2.53 -9.65 -17.55
CA TYR A 357 1.39 -10.43 -18.00
C TYR A 357 1.19 -10.36 -19.53
N VAL A 358 1.43 -9.20 -20.12
CA VAL A 358 1.25 -8.99 -21.56
C VAL A 358 2.57 -9.09 -22.32
N GLY A 359 3.70 -8.87 -21.64
CA GLY A 359 5.03 -8.95 -22.20
C GLY A 359 5.38 -7.71 -23.03
N GLY A 360 5.36 -6.51 -22.44
CA GLY A 360 5.74 -5.28 -23.13
C GLY A 360 5.46 -4.00 -22.35
N ASP A 361 5.95 -2.88 -22.90
CA ASP A 361 5.69 -1.54 -22.39
C ASP A 361 4.41 -0.96 -22.96
N PHE A 362 3.65 -0.30 -22.10
CA PHE A 362 2.43 0.38 -22.45
C PHE A 362 2.54 1.87 -22.19
N PRO A 363 2.31 2.72 -23.20
CA PRO A 363 2.39 4.15 -23.03
C PRO A 363 1.24 4.66 -22.13
N VAL A 364 1.56 5.61 -21.28
CA VAL A 364 0.58 6.34 -20.47
C VAL A 364 -0.17 7.34 -21.35
N ASP A 365 -1.51 7.31 -21.28
CA ASP A 365 -2.32 8.38 -21.86
C ASP A 365 -2.27 9.63 -20.96
N THR A 366 -1.33 10.52 -21.23
CA THR A 366 -1.11 11.74 -20.45
C THR A 366 -2.30 12.71 -20.46
N SER A 367 -3.30 12.52 -21.33
CA SER A 367 -4.50 13.36 -21.38
C SER A 367 -5.50 13.07 -20.27
N VAL A 368 -5.38 11.89 -19.64
CA VAL A 368 -6.26 11.42 -18.57
C VAL A 368 -5.52 10.89 -17.35
N TYR A 369 -4.28 10.46 -17.48
CA TYR A 369 -3.51 9.83 -16.43
C TYR A 369 -3.60 10.58 -15.10
N CYS A 370 -4.03 9.87 -14.04
CA CYS A 370 -4.07 10.41 -12.69
C CYS A 370 -3.26 9.60 -11.67
N GLY A 371 -2.76 8.43 -12.03
CA GLY A 371 -2.00 7.57 -11.11
C GLY A 371 -2.87 6.78 -10.12
N MET A 372 -4.19 6.69 -10.35
CA MET A 372 -5.12 5.91 -9.53
C MET A 372 -6.12 5.18 -10.42
N SER A 373 -6.34 3.90 -10.16
CA SER A 373 -7.34 3.11 -10.85
C SER A 373 -8.71 3.15 -10.17
N MET A 374 -9.76 2.84 -10.93
CA MET A 374 -11.12 2.63 -10.46
C MET A 374 -11.77 1.52 -11.28
N TYR A 375 -12.49 0.63 -10.61
CA TYR A 375 -13.35 -0.33 -11.31
C TYR A 375 -14.64 0.35 -11.78
N MET A 376 -15.13 -0.09 -12.91
CA MET A 376 -16.41 0.33 -13.46
C MET A 376 -17.23 -0.90 -13.85
N PRO A 377 -18.34 -1.18 -13.15
CA PRO A 377 -19.17 -2.34 -13.40
C PRO A 377 -19.73 -2.38 -14.84
N GLN A 378 -19.84 -3.58 -15.39
CA GLN A 378 -20.31 -3.82 -16.75
C GLN A 378 -21.46 -4.84 -16.80
N SER A 379 -22.39 -4.66 -17.75
CA SER A 379 -23.64 -5.42 -17.83
C SER A 379 -23.50 -6.82 -18.44
N THR A 380 -22.33 -7.16 -19.00
CA THR A 380 -22.14 -8.48 -19.63
C THR A 380 -21.92 -9.57 -18.57
N SER A 381 -22.46 -10.76 -18.79
CA SER A 381 -22.29 -11.90 -17.88
C SER A 381 -20.86 -12.27 -17.60
N ARG A 382 -19.94 -11.89 -18.48
CA ARG A 382 -18.50 -12.05 -18.34
C ARG A 382 -17.94 -11.32 -17.11
N TYR A 383 -18.51 -10.15 -16.75
CA TYR A 383 -18.11 -9.34 -15.61
C TYR A 383 -18.87 -9.69 -14.32
N ALA A 384 -19.78 -10.68 -14.34
CA ALA A 384 -20.63 -10.97 -13.19
C ALA A 384 -19.85 -11.28 -11.90
N LEU A 385 -18.73 -11.99 -11.99
CA LEU A 385 -17.89 -12.30 -10.83
C LEU A 385 -17.16 -11.05 -10.34
N LEU A 386 -16.58 -10.26 -11.24
CA LEU A 386 -15.92 -8.99 -10.87
C LEU A 386 -16.91 -7.99 -10.27
N ASN A 387 -18.12 -7.88 -10.83
CA ASN A 387 -19.16 -7.03 -10.24
C ASN A 387 -19.56 -7.52 -8.83
N ALA A 388 -19.64 -8.83 -8.62
CA ALA A 388 -19.98 -9.40 -7.31
C ALA A 388 -18.85 -9.16 -6.28
N ASP A 389 -17.62 -9.26 -6.72
CA ASP A 389 -16.44 -8.97 -5.89
C ASP A 389 -16.38 -7.48 -5.53
N PHE A 390 -16.51 -6.61 -6.52
CA PHE A 390 -16.58 -5.17 -6.34
C PHE A 390 -17.68 -4.74 -5.36
N ALA A 391 -18.85 -5.41 -5.39
CA ALA A 391 -19.95 -5.13 -4.48
C ALA A 391 -19.64 -5.43 -3.01
N THR A 392 -18.52 -6.09 -2.69
CA THR A 392 -18.06 -6.32 -1.32
C THR A 392 -17.16 -5.20 -0.79
N THR A 393 -16.63 -4.33 -1.66
CA THR A 393 -15.75 -3.23 -1.25
C THR A 393 -16.51 -2.10 -0.55
N GLU A 394 -15.86 -1.42 0.40
CA GLU A 394 -16.46 -0.25 1.04
C GLU A 394 -16.72 0.90 0.05
N TRP A 395 -15.83 1.06 -0.94
CA TRP A 395 -15.98 2.06 -2.00
C TRP A 395 -17.29 1.91 -2.79
N TYR A 396 -17.70 0.66 -3.05
CA TYR A 396 -18.95 0.37 -3.79
C TYR A 396 -20.16 1.06 -3.15
N SER A 397 -20.30 0.98 -1.84
CA SER A 397 -21.41 1.63 -1.12
C SER A 397 -21.18 3.14 -0.96
N ALA A 398 -19.98 3.54 -0.55
CA ALA A 398 -19.64 4.92 -0.24
C ALA A 398 -19.71 5.84 -1.48
N ALA A 399 -19.31 5.35 -2.64
CA ALA A 399 -19.35 6.12 -3.89
C ALA A 399 -20.69 6.02 -4.65
N GLY A 400 -21.69 5.28 -4.11
CA GLY A 400 -23.05 5.26 -4.66
C GLY A 400 -23.30 4.22 -5.76
N TRP A 401 -22.41 3.24 -5.94
CA TRP A 401 -22.61 2.19 -6.96
C TRP A 401 -23.80 1.29 -6.63
N SER A 402 -24.06 0.98 -5.36
CA SER A 402 -25.23 0.27 -4.90
C SER A 402 -26.53 0.99 -5.28
N GLU A 403 -26.58 2.32 -5.07
CA GLU A 403 -27.74 3.15 -5.40
C GLU A 403 -27.91 3.31 -6.93
N ALA A 404 -26.81 3.23 -7.68
CA ALA A 404 -26.84 3.18 -9.13
C ALA A 404 -27.37 1.83 -9.68
N GLY A 405 -27.57 0.83 -8.80
CA GLY A 405 -28.21 -0.46 -9.10
C GLY A 405 -27.26 -1.51 -9.70
N TRP A 406 -25.99 -1.46 -9.36
CA TRP A 406 -24.99 -2.45 -9.78
C TRP A 406 -24.79 -3.59 -8.77
#